data_9ace985a7423da98e76a3c133a1ff768
#
_entry.id   9ace985a7423da98e76a3c133a1ff768
#
_cell.length_a   1.000
_cell.length_b   1.000
_cell.length_c   1.000
_cell.angle_alpha   90.00
_cell.angle_beta   90.00
_cell.angle_gamma   90.00
#
_symmetry.space_group_name_H-M   'P 1'
#
loop_
_entity.id
_entity.type
_entity.pdbx_description
1 polymer ?
#
loop_
_entity_poly.entity_id
_entity_poly.type
_entity_poly.pdbx_seq_one_letter_code
_entity_poly.pdbx_strand_id
1 'polypeptide(L)'
;MKGWALGMAAAMLFACAAQAAEVNIVALGASNTYGSGRGRTNGGVPSSQAYPAQLQRLLAARGVSAHVANAGIPGDTTGGMLARLSSAVPNGTSIVILQPGGNDARRGQGASRQGNIAQIRQRLAARHIKVIMLGHLGQIAPKNTRDPDGQHFNAQGHAAFAAWLAPQVMAAARGQ
;
A
#
# COMPACT_ATOMS: atom_id res chain seq x y z
N MET A 1 -62.10 41.24 10.44
CA MET A 1 -60.76 40.87 10.95
C MET A 1 -60.26 39.70 10.14
N LYS A 2 -59.25 39.96 9.23
CA LYS A 2 -58.69 38.96 8.30
C LYS A 2 -57.29 38.64 8.79
N GLY A 3 -57.07 37.42 9.34
CA GLY A 3 -55.78 36.90 9.79
C GLY A 3 -55.00 36.37 8.60
N TRP A 4 -53.77 36.86 8.37
CA TRP A 4 -52.82 36.35 7.39
C TRP A 4 -51.87 35.36 8.11
N ALA A 5 -51.94 34.13 7.71
CA ALA A 5 -50.98 33.10 8.15
C ALA A 5 -49.76 33.15 7.21
N LEU A 6 -48.61 33.61 7.70
CA LEU A 6 -47.31 33.44 7.00
C LEU A 6 -46.86 32.00 7.15
N GLY A 7 -46.87 31.25 6.06
CA GLY A 7 -46.21 29.95 5.99
C GLY A 7 -44.71 30.15 5.74
N MET A 8 -43.87 29.80 6.73
CA MET A 8 -42.42 29.69 6.55
C MET A 8 -42.11 28.33 5.84
N ALA A 9 -41.76 28.41 4.59
CA ALA A 9 -41.18 27.25 3.88
C ALA A 9 -39.70 27.12 4.26
N ALA A 10 -39.35 26.11 5.05
CA ALA A 10 -37.97 25.74 5.35
C ALA A 10 -37.37 24.99 4.15
N ALA A 11 -36.51 25.68 3.38
CA ALA A 11 -35.72 25.05 2.32
C ALA A 11 -34.61 24.21 2.96
N MET A 12 -34.75 22.87 2.97
CA MET A 12 -33.67 21.95 3.32
C MET A 12 -32.65 21.92 2.17
N LEU A 13 -31.51 22.56 2.37
CA LEU A 13 -30.36 22.42 1.50
C LEU A 13 -29.72 21.04 1.76
N PHE A 14 -30.00 20.06 0.91
CA PHE A 14 -29.23 18.82 0.85
C PHE A 14 -27.86 19.14 0.25
N ALA A 15 -26.85 19.28 1.12
CA ALA A 15 -25.45 19.31 0.68
C ALA A 15 -25.11 17.90 0.19
N CYS A 16 -25.10 17.71 -1.13
CA CYS A 16 -24.54 16.52 -1.75
C CYS A 16 -23.02 16.55 -1.52
N ALA A 17 -22.54 15.87 -0.48
CA ALA A 17 -21.11 15.67 -0.29
C ALA A 17 -20.61 14.81 -1.46
N ALA A 18 -19.85 15.42 -2.38
CA ALA A 18 -19.17 14.70 -3.43
C ALA A 18 -18.27 13.63 -2.76
N GLN A 19 -18.61 12.36 -2.94
CA GLN A 19 -17.83 11.25 -2.43
C GLN A 19 -16.49 11.28 -3.17
N ALA A 20 -15.38 11.52 -2.47
CA ALA A 20 -14.06 11.45 -3.08
C ALA A 20 -13.86 10.07 -3.72
N ALA A 21 -13.35 10.04 -4.95
CA ALA A 21 -13.12 8.78 -5.64
C ALA A 21 -12.20 7.87 -4.83
N GLU A 22 -12.47 6.56 -4.85
CA GLU A 22 -11.66 5.58 -4.14
C GLU A 22 -10.25 5.51 -4.73
N VAL A 23 -9.23 5.57 -3.88
CA VAL A 23 -7.83 5.47 -4.30
C VAL A 23 -7.41 4.01 -4.40
N ASN A 24 -7.16 3.53 -5.61
CA ASN A 24 -6.70 2.17 -5.85
C ASN A 24 -5.18 2.06 -5.71
N ILE A 25 -4.74 1.28 -4.74
CA ILE A 25 -3.34 1.10 -4.36
C ILE A 25 -2.95 -0.37 -4.52
N VAL A 26 -1.78 -0.62 -5.11
CA VAL A 26 -1.19 -1.96 -5.15
C VAL A 26 0.09 -1.97 -4.32
N ALA A 27 0.16 -2.87 -3.34
CA ALA A 27 1.38 -3.17 -2.61
C ALA A 27 2.14 -4.29 -3.35
N LEU A 28 3.11 -3.92 -4.18
CA LEU A 28 3.94 -4.83 -4.97
C LEU A 28 5.22 -5.16 -4.20
N GLY A 29 5.47 -6.43 -3.89
CA GLY A 29 6.64 -6.79 -3.11
C GLY A 29 6.81 -8.29 -2.90
N ALA A 30 7.65 -8.63 -1.91
CA ALA A 30 7.97 -10.00 -1.54
C ALA A 30 7.21 -10.45 -0.27
N SER A 31 7.83 -11.30 0.57
CA SER A 31 7.24 -11.88 1.77
C SER A 31 6.79 -10.84 2.80
N ASN A 32 7.53 -9.76 3.00
CA ASN A 32 7.13 -8.68 3.91
C ASN A 32 5.94 -7.85 3.39
N THR A 33 5.63 -7.91 2.10
CA THR A 33 4.38 -7.37 1.55
C THR A 33 3.24 -8.38 1.70
N TYR A 34 3.49 -9.65 1.37
CA TYR A 34 2.51 -10.73 1.57
C TYR A 34 2.07 -10.83 3.03
N GLY A 35 3.03 -10.70 3.98
CA GLY A 35 2.84 -10.80 5.42
C GLY A 35 3.72 -11.86 6.05
N SER A 36 4.01 -12.95 5.33
CA SER A 36 4.79 -14.06 5.84
C SER A 36 5.65 -14.72 4.75
N GLY A 37 6.57 -15.56 5.17
CA GLY A 37 7.34 -16.44 4.28
C GLY A 37 6.51 -17.59 3.74
N ARG A 38 7.16 -18.47 2.97
CA ARG A 38 6.58 -19.75 2.54
C ARG A 38 6.82 -20.82 3.60
N GLY A 39 5.77 -21.55 3.94
CA GLY A 39 5.86 -22.70 4.83
C GLY A 39 5.70 -22.36 6.32
N ARG A 40 5.71 -23.41 7.14
CA ARG A 40 5.39 -23.32 8.58
C ARG A 40 6.52 -22.78 9.45
N THR A 41 7.72 -22.66 8.91
CA THR A 41 8.93 -22.27 9.66
C THR A 41 9.31 -20.79 9.44
N ASN A 42 8.61 -20.08 8.58
CA ASN A 42 8.94 -18.71 8.25
C ASN A 42 8.10 -17.74 9.08
N GLY A 43 8.75 -16.78 9.69
CA GLY A 43 8.12 -15.75 10.50
C GLY A 43 7.19 -14.83 9.71
N GLY A 44 6.64 -13.85 10.39
CA GLY A 44 5.72 -12.86 9.86
C GLY A 44 4.30 -13.04 10.38
N VAL A 45 3.35 -12.53 9.63
CA VAL A 45 1.94 -12.45 10.01
C VAL A 45 1.03 -12.97 8.90
N PRO A 46 -0.23 -13.33 9.20
CA PRO A 46 -1.26 -13.54 8.19
C PRO A 46 -1.46 -12.28 7.33
N SER A 47 -1.89 -12.44 6.08
CA SER A 47 -2.10 -11.31 5.15
C SER A 47 -3.04 -10.23 5.71
N SER A 48 -4.02 -10.60 6.54
CA SER A 48 -4.92 -9.68 7.24
C SER A 48 -4.23 -8.76 8.24
N GLN A 49 -3.05 -9.14 8.74
CA GLN A 49 -2.20 -8.36 9.63
C GLN A 49 -0.98 -7.76 8.93
N ALA A 50 -0.78 -8.07 7.65
CA ALA A 50 0.27 -7.46 6.85
C ALA A 50 0.01 -5.95 6.64
N TYR A 51 1.09 -5.20 6.36
CA TYR A 51 0.98 -3.74 6.24
C TYR A 51 -0.04 -3.25 5.21
N PRO A 52 -0.31 -3.93 4.07
CA PRO A 52 -1.32 -3.45 3.13
C PRO A 52 -2.71 -3.39 3.75
N ALA A 53 -3.12 -4.46 4.47
CA ALA A 53 -4.40 -4.50 5.16
C ALA A 53 -4.47 -3.50 6.33
N GLN A 54 -3.37 -3.32 7.06
CA GLN A 54 -3.30 -2.33 8.14
C GLN A 54 -3.34 -0.90 7.59
N LEU A 55 -2.66 -0.63 6.47
CA LEU A 55 -2.68 0.67 5.79
C LEU A 55 -4.09 1.02 5.33
N GLN A 56 -4.81 0.08 4.70
CA GLN A 56 -6.19 0.32 4.27
C GLN A 56 -7.08 0.74 5.46
N ARG A 57 -7.01 0.01 6.58
CA ARG A 57 -7.77 0.37 7.79
C ARG A 57 -7.37 1.74 8.34
N LEU A 58 -6.07 2.05 8.32
CA LEU A 58 -5.55 3.32 8.81
C LEU A 58 -5.98 4.51 7.93
N LEU A 59 -6.04 4.33 6.61
CA LEU A 59 -6.53 5.33 5.67
C LEU A 59 -8.03 5.56 5.86
N ALA A 60 -8.82 4.50 6.00
CA ALA A 60 -10.26 4.57 6.29
C ALA A 60 -10.53 5.33 7.61
N ALA A 61 -9.78 5.03 8.67
CA ALA A 61 -9.87 5.74 9.95
C ALA A 61 -9.52 7.24 9.86
N ARG A 62 -8.85 7.66 8.78
CA ARG A 62 -8.51 9.06 8.47
C ARG A 62 -9.43 9.68 7.41
N GLY A 63 -10.54 9.03 7.09
CA GLY A 63 -11.52 9.51 6.11
C GLY A 63 -11.10 9.39 4.65
N VAL A 64 -10.06 8.58 4.35
CA VAL A 64 -9.60 8.34 2.98
C VAL A 64 -10.18 7.02 2.48
N SER A 65 -11.06 7.09 1.46
CA SER A 65 -11.54 5.89 0.76
C SER A 65 -10.41 5.33 -0.09
N ALA A 66 -9.89 4.15 0.27
CA ALA A 66 -8.80 3.51 -0.44
C ALA A 66 -8.93 1.99 -0.42
N HIS A 67 -8.65 1.35 -1.56
CA HIS A 67 -8.46 -0.09 -1.67
C HIS A 67 -6.96 -0.39 -1.79
N VAL A 68 -6.41 -1.24 -0.91
CA VAL A 68 -4.99 -1.62 -0.90
C VAL A 68 -4.85 -3.11 -1.22
N ALA A 69 -4.64 -3.42 -2.49
CA ALA A 69 -4.41 -4.79 -2.94
C ALA A 69 -3.01 -5.28 -2.51
N ASN A 70 -2.97 -6.46 -1.90
CA ASN A 70 -1.71 -7.11 -1.52
C ASN A 70 -1.20 -7.98 -2.68
N ALA A 71 -0.22 -7.50 -3.42
CA ALA A 71 0.48 -8.19 -4.49
C ALA A 71 1.88 -8.68 -4.06
N GLY A 72 2.03 -9.08 -2.81
CA GLY A 72 3.24 -9.71 -2.29
C GLY A 72 3.35 -11.18 -2.69
N ILE A 73 4.54 -11.63 -3.09
CA ILE A 73 4.84 -13.06 -3.31
C ILE A 73 6.08 -13.43 -2.49
N PRO A 74 5.97 -14.38 -1.54
CA PRO A 74 7.12 -14.84 -0.77
C PRO A 74 8.26 -15.33 -1.66
N GLY A 75 9.47 -14.82 -1.39
CA GLY A 75 10.66 -15.16 -2.16
C GLY A 75 10.81 -14.43 -3.49
N ASP A 76 9.90 -13.52 -3.85
CA ASP A 76 9.98 -12.78 -5.11
C ASP A 76 11.21 -11.86 -5.19
N THR A 77 11.74 -11.69 -6.40
CA THR A 77 12.84 -10.78 -6.71
C THR A 77 12.34 -9.57 -7.49
N THR A 78 13.17 -8.57 -7.66
CA THR A 78 12.82 -7.41 -8.51
C THR A 78 12.61 -7.82 -9.97
N GLY A 79 13.32 -8.85 -10.45
CA GLY A 79 13.09 -9.46 -11.77
C GLY A 79 11.71 -10.12 -11.86
N GLY A 80 11.30 -10.87 -10.84
CA GLY A 80 9.96 -11.46 -10.75
C GLY A 80 8.86 -10.41 -10.68
N MET A 81 9.03 -9.36 -9.88
CA MET A 81 8.11 -8.23 -9.81
C MET A 81 7.97 -7.53 -11.17
N LEU A 82 9.08 -7.32 -11.89
CA LEU A 82 9.09 -6.72 -13.22
C LEU A 82 8.35 -7.61 -14.24
N ALA A 83 8.59 -8.92 -14.22
CA ALA A 83 7.96 -9.88 -15.12
C ALA A 83 6.42 -9.93 -14.96
N ARG A 84 5.93 -9.81 -13.70
CA ARG A 84 4.48 -9.82 -13.41
C ARG A 84 3.84 -8.43 -13.28
N LEU A 85 4.54 -7.36 -13.64
CA LEU A 85 4.09 -5.99 -13.37
C LEU A 85 2.72 -5.69 -13.96
N SER A 86 2.44 -6.12 -15.20
CA SER A 86 1.17 -5.87 -15.89
C SER A 86 -0.01 -6.60 -15.24
N SER A 87 0.19 -7.84 -14.80
CA SER A 87 -0.87 -8.63 -14.13
C SER A 87 -1.05 -8.23 -12.66
N ALA A 88 0.03 -7.82 -11.99
CA ALA A 88 -0.01 -7.43 -10.59
C ALA A 88 -0.56 -6.01 -10.37
N VAL A 89 -0.48 -5.15 -11.39
CA VAL A 89 -0.92 -3.75 -11.32
C VAL A 89 -1.97 -3.49 -12.41
N PRO A 90 -3.26 -3.74 -12.12
CA PRO A 90 -4.35 -3.58 -13.09
C PRO A 90 -4.58 -2.11 -13.48
N ASN A 91 -5.36 -1.89 -14.52
CA ASN A 91 -5.81 -0.56 -14.90
C ASN A 91 -6.66 0.05 -13.77
N GLY A 92 -6.62 1.37 -13.65
CA GLY A 92 -7.28 2.08 -12.56
C GLY A 92 -6.45 2.15 -11.26
N THR A 93 -5.26 1.51 -11.20
CA THR A 93 -4.32 1.70 -10.08
C THR A 93 -3.77 3.12 -10.11
N SER A 94 -3.84 3.83 -9.00
CA SER A 94 -3.32 5.19 -8.82
C SER A 94 -1.92 5.21 -8.20
N ILE A 95 -1.68 4.31 -7.27
CA ILE A 95 -0.43 4.28 -6.47
C ILE A 95 0.08 2.85 -6.39
N VAL A 96 1.40 2.67 -6.56
CA VAL A 96 2.09 1.43 -6.24
C VAL A 96 3.05 1.66 -5.07
N ILE A 97 2.90 0.87 -4.02
CA ILE A 97 3.89 0.76 -2.96
C ILE A 97 4.84 -0.36 -3.37
N LEU A 98 6.08 -0.02 -3.72
CA LEU A 98 7.08 -0.99 -4.17
C LEU A 98 8.02 -1.36 -3.01
N GLN A 99 7.98 -2.66 -2.62
CA GLN A 99 8.84 -3.23 -1.58
C GLN A 99 9.79 -4.28 -2.20
N PRO A 100 10.99 -3.88 -2.64
CA PRO A 100 11.86 -4.74 -3.45
C PRO A 100 12.65 -5.81 -2.67
N GLY A 101 12.47 -5.98 -1.39
CA GLY A 101 13.08 -7.04 -0.59
C GLY A 101 14.59 -7.26 -0.77
N GLY A 102 15.11 -8.33 -0.17
CA GLY A 102 16.51 -8.75 -0.24
C GLY A 102 16.74 -10.04 -1.04
N ASN A 103 15.72 -10.54 -1.74
CA ASN A 103 15.80 -11.85 -2.42
C ASN A 103 16.74 -11.86 -3.63
N ASP A 104 16.91 -10.72 -4.29
CA ASP A 104 17.87 -10.58 -5.41
C ASP A 104 19.29 -10.96 -4.97
N ALA A 105 19.75 -10.43 -3.84
CA ALA A 105 21.06 -10.75 -3.30
C ALA A 105 21.18 -12.24 -2.93
N ARG A 106 20.17 -12.79 -2.24
CA ARG A 106 20.13 -14.21 -1.84
C ARG A 106 20.11 -15.19 -3.02
N ARG A 107 19.69 -14.73 -4.20
CA ARG A 107 19.64 -15.53 -5.44
C ARG A 107 20.77 -15.19 -6.41
N GLY A 108 21.80 -14.45 -5.99
CA GLY A 108 22.88 -14.03 -6.88
C GLY A 108 22.49 -13.02 -7.96
N GLN A 109 21.32 -12.39 -7.84
CA GLN A 109 20.76 -11.46 -8.82
C GLN A 109 20.92 -9.98 -8.40
N GLY A 110 21.79 -9.71 -7.43
CA GLY A 110 21.94 -8.37 -6.85
C GLY A 110 22.35 -7.31 -7.88
N ALA A 111 23.15 -7.67 -8.88
CA ALA A 111 23.58 -6.75 -9.94
C ALA A 111 22.41 -6.19 -10.77
N SER A 112 21.38 -6.99 -11.02
CA SER A 112 20.22 -6.58 -11.83
C SER A 112 19.20 -5.76 -11.05
N ARG A 113 19.29 -5.75 -9.72
CA ARG A 113 18.25 -5.21 -8.82
C ARG A 113 17.90 -3.75 -9.11
N GLN A 114 18.89 -2.87 -9.25
CA GLN A 114 18.66 -1.44 -9.49
C GLN A 114 18.04 -1.20 -10.87
N GLY A 115 18.54 -1.91 -11.91
CA GLY A 115 17.98 -1.85 -13.25
C GLY A 115 16.52 -2.29 -13.30
N ASN A 116 16.16 -3.38 -12.60
CA ASN A 116 14.78 -3.85 -12.50
C ASN A 116 13.87 -2.83 -11.81
N ILE A 117 14.32 -2.23 -10.69
CA ILE A 117 13.58 -1.18 -9.99
C ILE A 117 13.36 0.03 -10.91
N ALA A 118 14.38 0.47 -11.62
CA ALA A 118 14.27 1.58 -12.55
C ALA A 118 13.25 1.30 -13.66
N GLN A 119 13.27 0.10 -14.27
CA GLN A 119 12.30 -0.31 -15.27
C GLN A 119 10.86 -0.39 -14.71
N ILE A 120 10.66 -0.93 -13.49
CA ILE A 120 9.35 -0.93 -12.83
C ILE A 120 8.83 0.49 -12.70
N ARG A 121 9.65 1.40 -12.17
CA ARG A 121 9.28 2.82 -11.99
C ARG A 121 8.95 3.50 -13.32
N GLN A 122 9.75 3.28 -14.35
CA GLN A 122 9.55 3.83 -15.69
C GLN A 122 8.21 3.36 -16.28
N ARG A 123 7.93 2.05 -16.23
CA ARG A 123 6.67 1.47 -16.75
C ARG A 123 5.43 1.97 -16.00
N LEU A 124 5.54 2.17 -14.68
CA LEU A 124 4.46 2.73 -13.87
C LEU A 124 4.26 4.21 -14.14
N ALA A 125 5.36 4.99 -14.30
CA ALA A 125 5.29 6.40 -14.66
C ALA A 125 4.63 6.63 -16.03
N ALA A 126 4.91 5.77 -17.03
CA ALA A 126 4.26 5.81 -18.33
C ALA A 126 2.74 5.56 -18.27
N ARG A 127 2.24 5.00 -17.16
CA ARG A 127 0.81 4.79 -16.86
C ARG A 127 0.27 5.84 -15.88
N HIS A 128 1.02 6.91 -15.60
CA HIS A 128 0.70 7.94 -14.61
C HIS A 128 0.48 7.42 -13.18
N ILE A 129 1.06 6.25 -12.86
CA ILE A 129 0.95 5.63 -11.53
C ILE A 129 2.07 6.15 -10.63
N LYS A 130 1.72 6.69 -9.47
CA LYS A 130 2.70 7.15 -8.48
C LYS A 130 3.35 5.97 -7.77
N VAL A 131 4.65 6.04 -7.52
CA VAL A 131 5.41 4.97 -6.85
C VAL A 131 5.94 5.47 -5.51
N ILE A 132 5.55 4.79 -4.44
CA ILE A 132 6.09 4.97 -3.09
C ILE A 132 7.02 3.79 -2.80
N MET A 133 8.29 4.08 -2.54
CA MET A 133 9.27 3.04 -2.22
C MET A 133 9.20 2.67 -0.74
N LEU A 134 8.95 1.41 -0.44
CA LEU A 134 9.06 0.85 0.91
C LEU A 134 10.36 0.05 1.03
N GLY A 135 11.45 0.75 1.25
CA GLY A 135 12.77 0.18 1.55
C GLY A 135 13.11 0.26 3.04
N HIS A 136 14.29 -0.27 3.39
CA HIS A 136 14.87 -0.10 4.73
C HIS A 136 13.93 -0.44 5.91
N LEU A 137 13.18 -1.53 5.79
CA LEU A 137 12.16 -1.94 6.76
C LEU A 137 12.67 -1.94 8.22
N GLY A 138 13.93 -2.34 8.44
CA GLY A 138 14.53 -2.35 9.77
C GLY A 138 14.80 -0.95 10.36
N GLN A 139 14.71 0.12 9.56
CA GLN A 139 14.81 1.50 10.04
C GLN A 139 13.43 2.08 10.39
N ILE A 140 12.38 1.53 9.78
CA ILE A 140 10.98 1.96 10.00
C ILE A 140 10.39 1.21 11.20
N ALA A 141 10.62 -0.09 11.26
CA ALA A 141 10.07 -0.93 12.33
C ALA A 141 10.76 -0.67 13.68
N PRO A 142 10.02 -0.64 14.78
CA PRO A 142 10.60 -0.58 16.12
C PRO A 142 11.57 -1.75 16.37
N LYS A 143 12.53 -1.54 17.25
CA LYS A 143 13.38 -2.63 17.77
C LYS A 143 12.48 -3.74 18.34
N ASN A 144 12.90 -4.98 18.23
CA ASN A 144 12.19 -6.18 18.73
C ASN A 144 10.88 -6.54 17.98
N THR A 145 10.63 -5.98 16.81
CA THR A 145 9.49 -6.38 15.96
C THR A 145 9.90 -7.29 14.80
N ARG A 146 11.20 -7.60 14.69
CA ARG A 146 11.71 -8.59 13.73
C ARG A 146 11.57 -9.97 14.35
N ASP A 147 11.07 -10.90 13.54
CA ASP A 147 10.96 -12.31 13.95
C ASP A 147 12.31 -13.00 14.08
N PRO A 148 12.39 -14.12 14.81
CA PRO A 148 13.63 -14.87 15.02
C PRO A 148 14.32 -15.34 13.74
N ASP A 149 13.59 -15.45 12.62
CA ASP A 149 14.17 -15.77 11.31
C ASP A 149 15.04 -14.64 10.71
N GLY A 150 15.08 -13.48 11.37
CA GLY A 150 15.86 -12.32 10.97
C GLY A 150 15.39 -11.61 9.70
N GLN A 151 14.30 -12.05 9.08
CA GLN A 151 13.82 -11.54 7.78
C GLN A 151 12.43 -10.93 7.83
N HIS A 152 11.53 -11.51 8.61
CA HIS A 152 10.13 -11.08 8.71
C HIS A 152 9.88 -10.22 9.95
N PHE A 153 8.72 -9.63 10.00
CA PHE A 153 8.29 -8.76 11.08
C PHE A 153 6.94 -9.21 11.63
N ASN A 154 6.72 -9.03 12.91
CA ASN A 154 5.44 -9.28 13.57
C ASN A 154 4.40 -8.19 13.23
N ALA A 155 3.18 -8.32 13.77
CA ALA A 155 2.08 -7.40 13.50
C ALA A 155 2.42 -5.92 13.87
N GLN A 156 3.20 -5.70 14.91
CA GLN A 156 3.64 -4.36 15.32
C GLN A 156 4.62 -3.74 14.31
N GLY A 157 5.55 -4.52 13.76
CA GLY A 157 6.42 -4.08 12.68
C GLY A 157 5.63 -3.70 11.42
N HIS A 158 4.65 -4.52 11.05
CA HIS A 158 3.75 -4.21 9.94
C HIS A 158 2.87 -2.98 10.20
N ALA A 159 2.43 -2.75 11.45
CA ALA A 159 1.73 -1.52 11.83
C ALA A 159 2.61 -0.28 11.65
N ALA A 160 3.89 -0.37 12.00
CA ALA A 160 4.84 0.72 11.79
C ALA A 160 5.03 1.04 10.30
N PHE A 161 5.08 0.02 9.42
CA PHE A 161 5.13 0.25 7.96
C PHE A 161 3.88 0.96 7.47
N ALA A 162 2.69 0.54 7.91
CA ALA A 162 1.44 1.18 7.55
C ALA A 162 1.38 2.64 8.04
N ALA A 163 1.81 2.91 9.27
CA ALA A 163 1.85 4.26 9.84
C ALA A 163 2.82 5.18 9.09
N TRP A 164 3.99 4.65 8.68
CA TRP A 164 4.98 5.38 7.89
C TRP A 164 4.49 5.68 6.46
N LEU A 165 3.73 4.76 5.85
CA LEU A 165 3.19 4.91 4.51
C LEU A 165 2.00 5.85 4.43
N ALA A 166 1.14 5.89 5.46
CA ALA A 166 -0.12 6.60 5.40
C ALA A 166 0.00 8.08 5.01
N PRO A 167 0.88 8.92 5.58
CA PRO A 167 1.02 10.32 5.17
C PRO A 167 1.49 10.46 3.72
N GLN A 168 2.34 9.56 3.24
CA GLN A 168 2.85 9.57 1.86
C GLN A 168 1.75 9.21 0.86
N VAL A 169 0.93 8.22 1.18
CA VAL A 169 -0.24 7.83 0.38
C VAL A 169 -1.25 8.97 0.34
N MET A 170 -1.56 9.59 1.49
CA MET A 170 -2.48 10.73 1.55
C MET A 170 -1.98 11.93 0.75
N ALA A 171 -0.68 12.21 0.77
CA ALA A 171 -0.09 13.27 -0.05
C ALA A 171 -0.14 12.93 -1.54
N ALA A 172 0.14 11.67 -1.91
CA ALA A 172 0.05 11.20 -3.28
C ALA A 172 -1.39 11.23 -3.82
N ALA A 173 -2.39 10.90 -3.00
CA ALA A 173 -3.80 10.89 -3.39
C ALA A 173 -4.35 12.30 -3.67
N ARG A 174 -3.93 13.33 -2.91
CA ARG A 174 -4.38 14.72 -3.10
C ARG A 174 -3.92 15.36 -4.40
N GLY A 175 -2.93 14.82 -5.06
CA GLY A 175 -2.38 15.35 -6.32
C GLY A 175 -2.89 14.57 -7.55
N GLN A 176 -4.07 13.97 -7.48
CA GLN A 176 -4.74 13.29 -8.60
C GLN A 176 -5.87 14.13 -9.17
#